data_c56222dc902de7a954519a5989cc3d93
#
_entry.id   c56222dc902de7a954519a5989cc3d93
#
_cell.length_a   1.000
_cell.length_b   1.000
_cell.length_c   1.000
_cell.angle_alpha   90.00
_cell.angle_beta   90.00
_cell.angle_gamma   90.00
#
_symmetry.space_group_name_H-M   'P 1'
#
loop_
_entity.id
_entity.type
_entity.pdbx_description
1 polymer ?
#
loop_
_entity_poly.entity_id
_entity_poly.type
_entity_poly.pdbx_seq_one_letter_code
_entity_poly.pdbx_strand_id
1 'polypeptide(L)'
;MIDSYRLYGQAMLESLGGGPGRFTFVRDDGYRDPSDVKPLFAPYSRWPGAERRAIRSARGQVLDVGCGAGRVALYLQRRGLSVTAIDVSPEALECARLRGVRDVRKMDARHLSFPDGSFDTIVMFGNNLGICGDLAATRRFLRRAHRITRKGGRLVAATGIPAIWMKEHATYIKRNVRRGLPPGLVRLRVVYKGRRGTWFPLLFVGTDDLLRLCADTGWTVEEVLPEPKGRSYYSFMAARG
;
A
#
# COMPACT_ATOMS: atom_id res chain seq x y z
N MET A 1 6.56 4.36 -23.50
CA MET A 1 7.24 4.24 -22.19
C MET A 1 6.46 3.24 -21.36
N ILE A 2 7.12 2.27 -20.70
CA ILE A 2 6.42 1.22 -19.96
C ILE A 2 6.07 1.73 -18.55
N ASP A 3 4.91 1.31 -18.01
CA ASP A 3 4.48 1.68 -16.66
C ASP A 3 5.31 0.91 -15.60
N SER A 4 5.76 1.62 -14.55
CA SER A 4 6.48 1.02 -13.42
C SER A 4 5.66 -0.04 -12.69
N TYR A 5 4.36 0.13 -12.55
CA TYR A 5 3.49 -0.86 -11.91
C TYR A 5 3.42 -2.16 -12.72
N ARG A 6 3.44 -2.07 -14.06
CA ARG A 6 3.54 -3.25 -14.92
C ARG A 6 4.86 -3.98 -14.75
N LEU A 7 5.99 -3.26 -14.70
CA LEU A 7 7.30 -3.88 -14.47
C LEU A 7 7.37 -4.58 -13.11
N TYR A 8 6.78 -3.98 -12.08
CA TYR A 8 6.66 -4.58 -10.75
C TYR A 8 5.79 -5.85 -10.78
N GLY A 9 4.66 -5.80 -11.47
CA GLY A 9 3.80 -6.98 -11.68
C GLY A 9 4.49 -8.10 -12.46
N GLN A 10 5.31 -7.78 -13.47
CA GLN A 10 6.12 -8.76 -14.20
C GLN A 10 7.14 -9.47 -13.29
N ALA A 11 7.76 -8.76 -12.34
CA ALA A 11 8.61 -9.39 -11.34
C ALA A 11 7.82 -10.35 -10.42
N MET A 12 6.56 -10.04 -10.12
CA MET A 12 5.67 -10.94 -9.36
C MET A 12 5.36 -12.21 -10.16
N LEU A 13 5.00 -12.10 -11.44
CA LEU A 13 4.75 -13.26 -12.31
C LEU A 13 5.99 -14.13 -12.47
N GLU A 14 7.17 -13.54 -12.65
CA GLU A 14 8.43 -14.29 -12.68
C GLU A 14 8.63 -15.08 -11.38
N SER A 15 8.41 -14.45 -10.23
CA SER A 15 8.57 -15.12 -8.94
C SER A 15 7.56 -16.23 -8.71
N LEU A 16 6.33 -16.08 -9.23
CA LEU A 16 5.32 -17.13 -9.22
C LEU A 16 5.76 -18.36 -10.03
N GLY A 17 6.45 -18.14 -11.15
CA GLY A 17 7.05 -19.20 -11.99
C GLY A 17 8.38 -19.75 -11.47
N GLY A 18 8.80 -19.40 -10.23
CA GLY A 18 10.04 -19.89 -9.61
C GLY A 18 11.28 -19.03 -9.85
N GLY A 19 11.16 -17.93 -10.61
CA GLY A 19 12.26 -17.00 -10.83
C GLY A 19 12.56 -16.11 -9.62
N PRO A 20 13.67 -15.34 -9.65
CA PRO A 20 14.12 -14.54 -8.52
C PRO A 20 13.22 -13.36 -8.17
N GLY A 21 12.44 -12.83 -9.12
CA GLY A 21 11.56 -11.67 -8.93
C GLY A 21 12.31 -10.41 -8.48
N ARG A 22 13.57 -10.23 -8.86
CA ARG A 22 14.42 -9.10 -8.47
C ARG A 22 14.13 -7.89 -9.34
N PHE A 23 14.07 -6.73 -8.71
CA PHE A 23 13.91 -5.43 -9.38
C PHE A 23 14.66 -4.36 -8.60
N THR A 24 14.66 -3.12 -9.08
CA THR A 24 15.26 -1.99 -8.36
C THR A 24 14.28 -0.82 -8.36
N PHE A 25 14.00 -0.26 -7.20
CA PHE A 25 13.44 1.09 -7.13
C PHE A 25 14.56 2.11 -7.36
N VAL A 26 14.30 3.08 -8.22
CA VAL A 26 15.20 4.21 -8.46
C VAL A 26 14.45 5.48 -8.10
N ARG A 27 15.02 6.28 -7.19
CA ARG A 27 14.49 7.59 -6.81
C ARG A 27 15.05 8.67 -7.76
N ASP A 28 14.35 9.77 -7.91
CA ASP A 28 14.69 10.83 -8.89
C ASP A 28 16.01 11.59 -8.60
N ASP A 29 16.61 11.40 -7.44
CA ASP A 29 17.96 11.86 -7.10
C ASP A 29 19.07 10.84 -7.39
N GLY A 30 18.71 9.71 -8.00
CA GLY A 30 19.64 8.64 -8.36
C GLY A 30 19.80 7.54 -7.31
N TYR A 31 19.24 7.68 -6.11
CA TYR A 31 19.25 6.61 -5.10
C TYR A 31 18.63 5.33 -5.67
N ARG A 32 19.31 4.22 -5.44
CA ARG A 32 18.91 2.89 -5.94
C ARG A 32 18.68 1.94 -4.77
N ASP A 33 17.52 1.30 -4.76
CA ASP A 33 17.13 0.30 -3.77
C ASP A 33 16.86 -1.05 -4.45
N PRO A 34 17.86 -1.94 -4.53
CA PRO A 34 17.68 -3.29 -5.03
C PRO A 34 16.75 -4.07 -4.10
N SER A 35 15.73 -4.67 -4.67
CA SER A 35 14.66 -5.34 -3.94
C SER A 35 14.21 -6.61 -4.66
N ASP A 36 13.37 -7.40 -4.00
CA ASP A 36 12.69 -8.54 -4.60
C ASP A 36 11.23 -8.62 -4.13
N VAL A 37 10.43 -9.40 -4.84
CA VAL A 37 9.00 -9.57 -4.55
C VAL A 37 8.71 -10.74 -3.59
N LYS A 38 9.71 -11.46 -3.10
CA LYS A 38 9.53 -12.65 -2.22
C LYS A 38 8.66 -12.37 -0.99
N PRO A 39 8.76 -11.19 -0.32
CA PRO A 39 7.89 -10.88 0.81
C PRO A 39 6.39 -10.90 0.46
N LEU A 40 6.03 -10.64 -0.82
CA LEU A 40 4.63 -10.69 -1.29
C LEU A 40 4.09 -12.13 -1.43
N PHE A 41 4.96 -13.13 -1.32
CA PHE A 41 4.61 -14.57 -1.37
C PHE A 41 4.75 -15.25 -0.01
N ALA A 42 5.24 -14.52 1.00
CA ALA A 42 5.50 -15.09 2.32
C ALA A 42 4.22 -15.67 2.96
N PRO A 43 4.26 -16.88 3.53
CA PRO A 43 3.15 -17.42 4.30
C PRO A 43 2.94 -16.58 5.57
N TYR A 44 1.71 -16.60 6.10
CA TYR A 44 1.33 -15.82 7.29
C TYR A 44 2.27 -15.98 8.49
N SER A 45 2.83 -17.17 8.70
CA SER A 45 3.79 -17.43 9.77
C SER A 45 5.06 -16.59 9.70
N ARG A 46 5.43 -16.12 8.50
CA ARG A 46 6.62 -15.30 8.26
C ARG A 46 6.31 -13.79 8.18
N TRP A 47 5.05 -13.38 8.37
CA TRP A 47 4.73 -11.95 8.36
C TRP A 47 5.25 -11.29 9.65
N PRO A 48 5.62 -9.99 9.61
CA PRO A 48 5.96 -9.23 10.81
C PRO A 48 4.86 -9.30 11.87
N GLY A 49 5.23 -9.28 13.15
CA GLY A 49 4.29 -9.39 14.26
C GLY A 49 3.22 -8.31 14.23
N ALA A 50 3.61 -7.07 13.93
CA ALA A 50 2.71 -5.93 13.79
C ALA A 50 1.71 -6.16 12.64
N GLU A 51 2.17 -6.67 11.49
CA GLU A 51 1.31 -6.97 10.35
C GLU A 51 0.31 -8.09 10.67
N ARG A 52 0.79 -9.15 11.34
CA ARG A 52 -0.09 -10.24 11.79
C ARG A 52 -1.16 -9.76 12.78
N ARG A 53 -0.81 -8.83 13.68
CA ARG A 53 -1.78 -8.21 14.59
C ARG A 53 -2.78 -7.36 13.81
N ALA A 54 -2.31 -6.51 12.90
CA ALA A 54 -3.13 -5.61 12.10
C ALA A 54 -4.17 -6.37 11.26
N ILE A 55 -3.75 -7.40 10.51
CA ILE A 55 -4.67 -8.13 9.62
C ILE A 55 -5.74 -8.95 10.37
N ARG A 56 -5.49 -9.34 11.62
CA ARG A 56 -6.50 -10.06 12.42
C ARG A 56 -7.73 -9.22 12.76
N SER A 57 -7.62 -7.90 12.73
CA SER A 57 -8.75 -6.99 12.96
C SER A 57 -9.74 -6.94 11.79
N ALA A 58 -9.37 -7.45 10.61
CA ALA A 58 -10.25 -7.48 9.45
C ALA A 58 -11.47 -8.39 9.67
N ARG A 59 -12.65 -7.91 9.24
CA ARG A 59 -13.94 -8.59 9.38
C ARG A 59 -14.88 -8.26 8.22
N GLY A 60 -15.89 -9.10 8.02
CA GLY A 60 -16.99 -8.88 7.07
C GLY A 60 -16.53 -8.84 5.60
N GLN A 61 -17.09 -7.92 4.84
CA GLN A 61 -16.72 -7.63 3.46
C GLN A 61 -15.44 -6.79 3.44
N VAL A 62 -14.39 -7.27 2.80
CA VAL A 62 -13.07 -6.62 2.82
C VAL A 62 -12.68 -6.12 1.44
N LEU A 63 -12.17 -4.88 1.37
CA LEU A 63 -11.47 -4.34 0.20
C LEU A 63 -9.96 -4.35 0.47
N ASP A 64 -9.19 -5.08 -0.36
CA ASP A 64 -7.72 -5.08 -0.35
C ASP A 64 -7.22 -4.13 -1.44
N VAL A 65 -6.66 -2.97 -1.05
CA VAL A 65 -6.25 -1.89 -1.97
C VAL A 65 -4.76 -1.97 -2.25
N GLY A 66 -4.41 -2.17 -3.52
CA GLY A 66 -3.04 -2.43 -3.96
C GLY A 66 -2.63 -3.85 -3.58
N CYS A 67 -3.42 -4.83 -3.98
CA CYS A 67 -3.30 -6.23 -3.53
C CYS A 67 -2.01 -6.92 -4.01
N GLY A 68 -1.33 -6.39 -5.04
CA GLY A 68 -0.13 -6.97 -5.61
C GLY A 68 -0.32 -8.45 -5.97
N ALA A 69 0.55 -9.33 -5.46
CA ALA A 69 0.45 -10.77 -5.65
C ALA A 69 -0.67 -11.46 -4.83
N GLY A 70 -1.57 -10.71 -4.19
CA GLY A 70 -2.73 -11.23 -3.48
C GLY A 70 -2.43 -11.88 -2.12
N ARG A 71 -1.28 -11.61 -1.49
CA ARG A 71 -0.88 -12.21 -0.22
C ARG A 71 -1.91 -11.99 0.90
N VAL A 72 -2.38 -10.75 1.03
CA VAL A 72 -3.36 -10.34 2.05
C VAL A 72 -4.73 -10.92 1.72
N ALA A 73 -5.19 -10.75 0.47
CA ALA A 73 -6.48 -11.29 0.02
C ALA A 73 -6.61 -12.79 0.25
N LEU A 74 -5.57 -13.57 -0.10
CA LEU A 74 -5.55 -15.04 0.12
C LEU A 74 -5.64 -15.42 1.59
N TYR A 75 -4.93 -14.72 2.46
CA TYR A 75 -5.02 -14.96 3.90
C TYR A 75 -6.43 -14.71 4.42
N LEU A 76 -7.06 -13.59 4.02
CA LEU A 76 -8.40 -13.25 4.45
C LEU A 76 -9.46 -14.21 3.89
N GLN A 77 -9.33 -14.65 2.63
CA GLN A 77 -10.20 -15.68 2.04
C GLN A 77 -10.11 -17.00 2.82
N ARG A 78 -8.89 -17.41 3.24
CA ARG A 78 -8.72 -18.63 4.07
C ARG A 78 -9.34 -18.50 5.46
N ARG A 79 -9.52 -17.29 5.96
CA ARG A 79 -10.28 -16.99 7.17
C ARG A 79 -11.80 -16.97 6.96
N GLY A 80 -12.28 -17.26 5.76
CA GLY A 80 -13.71 -17.25 5.42
C GLY A 80 -14.28 -15.87 5.10
N LEU A 81 -13.44 -14.83 4.94
CA LEU A 81 -13.91 -13.49 4.62
C LEU A 81 -14.16 -13.33 3.12
N SER A 82 -15.16 -12.51 2.76
CA SER A 82 -15.38 -12.08 1.40
C SER A 82 -14.44 -10.93 1.08
N VAL A 83 -13.61 -11.08 0.04
CA VAL A 83 -12.54 -10.14 -0.28
C VAL A 83 -12.63 -9.71 -1.74
N THR A 84 -12.74 -8.41 -1.97
CA THR A 84 -12.48 -7.78 -3.28
C THR A 84 -11.08 -7.20 -3.25
N ALA A 85 -10.23 -7.62 -4.17
CA ALA A 85 -8.83 -7.17 -4.28
C ALA A 85 -8.66 -6.28 -5.52
N ILE A 86 -8.05 -5.10 -5.34
CA ILE A 86 -7.83 -4.16 -6.44
C ILE A 86 -6.36 -3.82 -6.60
N ASP A 87 -5.93 -3.65 -7.85
CA ASP A 87 -4.61 -3.15 -8.23
C ASP A 87 -4.68 -2.45 -9.59
N VAL A 88 -3.71 -1.61 -9.90
CA VAL A 88 -3.60 -0.94 -11.22
C VAL A 88 -2.84 -1.80 -12.24
N SER A 89 -1.97 -2.70 -11.77
CA SER A 89 -1.13 -3.58 -12.61
C SER A 89 -1.90 -4.81 -13.08
N PRO A 90 -2.14 -4.99 -14.39
CA PRO A 90 -2.73 -6.21 -14.92
C PRO A 90 -1.92 -7.46 -14.57
N GLU A 91 -0.59 -7.35 -14.56
CA GLU A 91 0.32 -8.45 -14.25
C GLU A 91 0.25 -8.86 -12.76
N ALA A 92 0.10 -7.87 -11.85
CA ALA A 92 -0.11 -8.16 -10.43
C ALA A 92 -1.46 -8.88 -10.21
N LEU A 93 -2.52 -8.40 -10.87
CA LEU A 93 -3.85 -9.04 -10.80
C LEU A 93 -3.83 -10.45 -11.39
N GLU A 94 -3.10 -10.67 -12.47
CA GLU A 94 -2.92 -12.01 -13.04
C GLU A 94 -2.20 -12.93 -12.05
N CYS A 95 -1.11 -12.45 -11.44
CA CYS A 95 -0.41 -13.17 -10.38
C CYS A 95 -1.36 -13.53 -9.22
N ALA A 96 -2.18 -12.59 -8.76
CA ALA A 96 -3.15 -12.82 -7.69
C ALA A 96 -4.20 -13.88 -8.08
N ARG A 97 -4.73 -13.84 -9.32
CA ARG A 97 -5.69 -14.85 -9.84
C ARG A 97 -5.05 -16.25 -9.89
N LEU A 98 -3.86 -16.37 -10.46
CA LEU A 98 -3.15 -17.64 -10.56
C LEU A 98 -2.87 -18.25 -9.18
N ARG A 99 -2.75 -17.42 -8.14
CA ARG A 99 -2.61 -17.85 -6.75
C ARG A 99 -3.93 -18.18 -6.06
N GLY A 100 -5.09 -17.94 -6.70
CA GLY A 100 -6.41 -18.32 -6.20
C GLY A 100 -7.18 -17.18 -5.50
N VAL A 101 -6.84 -15.91 -5.71
CA VAL A 101 -7.70 -14.79 -5.29
C VAL A 101 -8.95 -14.77 -6.17
N ARG A 102 -10.13 -14.82 -5.56
CA ARG A 102 -11.41 -15.05 -6.26
C ARG A 102 -11.94 -13.81 -6.98
N ASP A 103 -11.95 -12.65 -6.29
CA ASP A 103 -12.45 -11.38 -6.84
C ASP A 103 -11.29 -10.40 -6.94
N VAL A 104 -10.73 -10.27 -8.15
CA VAL A 104 -9.67 -9.32 -8.47
C VAL A 104 -10.13 -8.37 -9.57
N ARG A 105 -9.98 -7.06 -9.32
CA ARG A 105 -10.47 -6.00 -10.22
C ARG A 105 -9.36 -5.00 -10.52
N LYS A 106 -9.22 -4.62 -11.79
CA LYS A 106 -8.34 -3.52 -12.17
C LYS A 106 -9.00 -2.21 -11.75
N MET A 107 -8.40 -1.53 -10.79
CA MET A 107 -8.92 -0.24 -10.29
C MET A 107 -7.78 0.57 -9.68
N ASP A 108 -7.83 1.87 -9.93
CA ASP A 108 -6.92 2.84 -9.31
C ASP A 108 -7.50 3.29 -7.96
N ALA A 109 -6.71 3.25 -6.89
CA ALA A 109 -7.10 3.73 -5.57
C ALA A 109 -7.60 5.19 -5.58
N ARG A 110 -7.09 6.00 -6.52
CA ARG A 110 -7.53 7.39 -6.70
C ARG A 110 -8.97 7.53 -7.23
N HIS A 111 -9.54 6.45 -7.76
CA HIS A 111 -10.86 6.44 -8.42
C HIS A 111 -11.68 5.21 -8.01
N LEU A 112 -11.90 5.03 -6.69
CA LEU A 112 -12.69 3.92 -6.16
C LEU A 112 -14.15 4.03 -6.63
N SER A 113 -14.63 3.01 -7.36
CA SER A 113 -15.98 2.92 -7.92
C SER A 113 -16.75 1.75 -7.29
N PHE A 114 -17.17 1.95 -6.05
CA PHE A 114 -18.03 1.02 -5.30
C PHE A 114 -19.22 1.78 -4.74
N PRO A 115 -20.38 1.15 -4.52
CA PRO A 115 -21.48 1.77 -3.79
C PRO A 115 -21.07 2.20 -2.37
N ASP A 116 -21.76 3.18 -1.83
CA ASP A 116 -21.53 3.60 -0.44
C ASP A 116 -21.92 2.44 0.51
N GLY A 117 -21.18 2.29 1.63
CA GLY A 117 -21.41 1.22 2.60
C GLY A 117 -21.16 -0.20 2.09
N SER A 118 -20.29 -0.40 1.09
CA SER A 118 -20.00 -1.72 0.52
C SER A 118 -19.13 -2.61 1.42
N PHE A 119 -18.26 -2.02 2.24
CA PHE A 119 -17.22 -2.75 2.96
C PHE A 119 -17.27 -2.56 4.48
N ASP A 120 -16.98 -3.61 5.23
CA ASP A 120 -16.79 -3.56 6.68
C ASP A 120 -15.35 -3.24 7.03
N THR A 121 -14.41 -3.63 6.15
CA THR A 121 -12.97 -3.40 6.34
C THR A 121 -12.32 -3.01 5.01
N ILE A 122 -11.46 -1.99 5.05
CA ILE A 122 -10.51 -1.69 3.98
C ILE A 122 -9.11 -1.99 4.50
N VAL A 123 -8.28 -2.68 3.72
CA VAL A 123 -6.88 -2.96 4.07
C VAL A 123 -5.94 -2.38 3.01
N MET A 124 -4.81 -1.78 3.46
CA MET A 124 -3.79 -1.15 2.63
C MET A 124 -2.41 -1.45 3.20
N PHE A 125 -1.82 -2.59 2.83
CA PHE A 125 -0.51 -2.99 3.36
C PHE A 125 0.62 -2.71 2.36
N GLY A 126 1.87 -2.75 2.81
CA GLY A 126 3.03 -2.52 1.96
C GLY A 126 3.26 -1.06 1.55
N ASN A 127 3.01 -0.10 2.42
CA ASN A 127 3.06 1.35 2.17
C ASN A 127 1.93 1.88 1.27
N ASN A 128 0.85 1.13 1.12
CA ASN A 128 -0.25 1.50 0.23
C ASN A 128 -1.06 2.69 0.72
N LEU A 129 -0.96 3.12 1.99
CA LEU A 129 -1.59 4.37 2.44
C LEU A 129 -1.13 5.58 1.62
N GLY A 130 0.11 5.58 1.15
CA GLY A 130 0.69 6.64 0.32
C GLY A 130 0.65 6.40 -1.18
N ILE A 131 -0.04 5.35 -1.65
CA ILE A 131 -0.07 4.95 -3.07
C ILE A 131 -0.71 6.01 -3.98
N CYS A 132 -1.55 6.88 -3.42
CA CYS A 132 -2.16 7.99 -4.16
C CYS A 132 -1.16 9.09 -4.54
N GLY A 133 0.04 9.11 -3.94
CA GLY A 133 1.19 9.90 -4.36
C GLY A 133 1.40 11.20 -3.60
N ASP A 134 0.35 11.91 -3.16
CA ASP A 134 0.47 13.15 -2.38
C ASP A 134 -0.63 13.26 -1.30
N LEU A 135 -0.50 14.27 -0.42
CA LEU A 135 -1.45 14.48 0.68
C LEU A 135 -2.86 14.81 0.17
N ALA A 136 -3.00 15.58 -0.89
CA ALA A 136 -4.31 15.97 -1.42
C ALA A 136 -5.03 14.77 -2.05
N ALA A 137 -4.31 13.96 -2.82
CA ALA A 137 -4.84 12.73 -3.40
C ALA A 137 -5.15 11.69 -2.30
N THR A 138 -4.31 11.55 -1.29
CA THR A 138 -4.56 10.67 -0.13
C THR A 138 -5.81 11.13 0.64
N ARG A 139 -6.00 12.45 0.82
CA ARG A 139 -7.22 13.00 1.44
C ARG A 139 -8.47 12.66 0.62
N ARG A 140 -8.43 12.81 -0.71
CA ARG A 140 -9.56 12.43 -1.58
C ARG A 140 -9.88 10.93 -1.48
N PHE A 141 -8.82 10.10 -1.51
CA PHE A 141 -8.95 8.66 -1.29
C PHE A 141 -9.64 8.34 0.04
N LEU A 142 -9.16 8.90 1.15
CA LEU A 142 -9.70 8.64 2.49
C LEU A 142 -11.18 9.07 2.62
N ARG A 143 -11.58 10.20 2.01
CA ARG A 143 -13.00 10.59 1.94
C ARG A 143 -13.83 9.57 1.18
N ARG A 144 -13.34 9.09 0.03
CA ARG A 144 -14.05 8.09 -0.74
C ARG A 144 -14.07 6.73 -0.02
N ALA A 145 -12.96 6.33 0.58
CA ALA A 145 -12.84 5.14 1.41
C ALA A 145 -13.86 5.18 2.58
N HIS A 146 -13.99 6.33 3.25
CA HIS A 146 -14.99 6.50 4.31
C HIS A 146 -16.42 6.24 3.82
N ARG A 147 -16.81 6.83 2.67
CA ARG A 147 -18.15 6.65 2.11
C ARG A 147 -18.47 5.21 1.75
N ILE A 148 -17.54 4.47 1.18
CA ILE A 148 -17.73 3.05 0.81
C ILE A 148 -17.62 2.10 2.01
N THR A 149 -17.21 2.60 3.17
CA THR A 149 -17.13 1.83 4.42
C THR A 149 -18.45 1.95 5.17
N ARG A 150 -18.95 0.84 5.72
CA ARG A 150 -20.14 0.81 6.56
C ARG A 150 -19.92 1.56 7.86
N LYS A 151 -21.00 2.06 8.46
CA LYS A 151 -20.97 2.61 9.82
C LYS A 151 -20.33 1.59 10.78
N GLY A 152 -19.36 2.04 11.58
CA GLY A 152 -18.58 1.18 12.47
C GLY A 152 -17.57 0.27 11.76
N GLY A 153 -17.41 0.44 10.43
CA GLY A 153 -16.35 -0.23 9.69
C GLY A 153 -14.97 0.41 9.94
N ARG A 154 -13.93 -0.17 9.37
CA ARG A 154 -12.55 0.25 9.64
C ARG A 154 -11.67 0.25 8.41
N LEU A 155 -10.60 1.04 8.48
CA LEU A 155 -9.49 1.01 7.55
C LEU A 155 -8.22 0.65 8.32
N VAL A 156 -7.50 -0.37 7.86
CA VAL A 156 -6.21 -0.80 8.43
C VAL A 156 -5.15 -0.59 7.36
N ALA A 157 -4.25 0.35 7.61
CA ALA A 157 -3.26 0.74 6.62
C ALA A 157 -1.84 0.68 7.15
N ALA A 158 -0.90 0.34 6.27
CA ALA A 158 0.52 0.41 6.53
C ALA A 158 1.17 1.53 5.71
N THR A 159 2.15 2.18 6.30
CA THR A 159 3.03 3.12 5.61
C THR A 159 4.42 3.10 6.23
N GLY A 160 5.44 3.39 5.42
CA GLY A 160 6.77 3.68 5.92
C GLY A 160 6.80 5.05 6.60
N ILE A 161 7.76 5.24 7.48
CA ILE A 161 8.07 6.53 8.11
C ILE A 161 9.19 7.19 7.32
N PRO A 162 9.13 8.51 7.05
CA PRO A 162 10.25 9.21 6.43
C PRO A 162 11.55 8.97 7.21
N ALA A 163 12.49 8.26 6.60
CA ALA A 163 13.69 7.76 7.26
C ALA A 163 14.78 8.84 7.36
N ILE A 164 14.71 9.70 8.37
CA ILE A 164 15.69 10.79 8.59
C ILE A 164 17.04 10.31 9.13
N TRP A 165 17.12 9.09 9.68
CA TRP A 165 18.36 8.52 10.21
C TRP A 165 19.33 7.99 9.16
N MET A 166 18.88 7.79 7.91
CA MET A 166 19.76 7.43 6.80
C MET A 166 20.17 8.70 6.06
N LYS A 167 21.48 8.92 5.91
CA LYS A 167 22.04 10.13 5.28
C LYS A 167 21.42 10.42 3.90
N GLU A 168 21.27 9.39 3.09
CA GLU A 168 20.69 9.47 1.73
C GLU A 168 19.23 9.92 1.76
N HIS A 169 18.50 9.56 2.80
CA HIS A 169 17.09 9.95 2.96
C HIS A 169 16.98 11.33 3.60
N ALA A 170 17.83 11.64 4.58
CA ALA A 170 17.80 12.93 5.26
C ALA A 170 18.00 14.11 4.29
N THR A 171 18.92 14.00 3.34
CA THR A 171 19.16 15.03 2.31
C THR A 171 17.93 15.21 1.42
N TYR A 172 17.30 14.13 0.99
CA TYR A 172 16.09 14.17 0.16
C TYR A 172 14.91 14.82 0.92
N ILE A 173 14.71 14.45 2.17
CA ILE A 173 13.67 15.02 3.05
C ILE A 173 13.90 16.52 3.24
N LYS A 174 15.13 16.95 3.56
CA LYS A 174 15.47 18.38 3.68
C LYS A 174 15.18 19.16 2.38
N ARG A 175 15.46 18.55 1.21
CA ARG A 175 15.12 19.13 -0.10
C ARG A 175 13.61 19.33 -0.25
N ASN A 176 12.81 18.32 0.12
CA ASN A 176 11.35 18.41 0.05
C ASN A 176 10.82 19.54 0.95
N VAL A 177 11.24 19.57 2.21
CA VAL A 177 10.82 20.60 3.18
C VAL A 177 11.14 22.01 2.67
N ARG A 178 12.36 22.26 2.14
CA ARG A 178 12.74 23.55 1.54
C ARG A 178 11.86 23.96 0.36
N ARG A 179 11.22 22.99 -0.33
CA ARG A 179 10.31 23.21 -1.47
C ARG A 179 8.84 23.29 -1.04
N GLY A 180 8.53 23.24 0.26
CA GLY A 180 7.15 23.17 0.77
C GLY A 180 6.45 21.86 0.45
N LEU A 181 7.19 20.78 0.15
CA LEU A 181 6.65 19.46 -0.12
C LEU A 181 6.63 18.61 1.15
N PRO A 182 5.71 17.63 1.25
CA PRO A 182 5.71 16.68 2.36
C PRO A 182 7.08 15.98 2.52
N PRO A 183 7.59 15.85 3.74
CA PRO A 183 8.90 15.20 4.00
C PRO A 183 8.99 13.81 3.37
N GLY A 184 7.93 13.02 3.46
CA GLY A 184 7.87 11.65 2.96
C GLY A 184 7.49 11.48 1.49
N LEU A 185 7.31 12.57 0.73
CA LEU A 185 7.02 12.47 -0.69
C LEU A 185 8.28 12.06 -1.45
N VAL A 186 8.19 10.94 -2.20
CA VAL A 186 9.28 10.48 -3.06
C VAL A 186 8.77 10.29 -4.50
N ARG A 187 9.66 10.42 -5.46
CA ARG A 187 9.41 10.11 -6.86
C ARG A 187 10.26 8.93 -7.27
N LEU A 188 9.61 7.83 -7.60
CA LEU A 188 10.22 6.54 -7.87
C LEU A 188 9.94 6.07 -9.29
N ARG A 189 10.77 5.16 -9.77
CA ARG A 189 10.47 4.27 -10.89
C ARG A 189 11.00 2.88 -10.61
N VAL A 190 10.42 1.88 -11.26
CA VAL A 190 10.89 0.50 -11.24
C VAL A 190 11.84 0.27 -12.41
N VAL A 191 12.95 -0.42 -12.12
CA VAL A 191 13.86 -0.98 -13.13
C VAL A 191 13.82 -2.49 -12.99
N TYR A 192 13.46 -3.18 -14.07
CA TYR A 192 13.34 -4.64 -14.11
C TYR A 192 13.92 -5.20 -15.41
N LYS A 193 14.88 -6.13 -15.31
CA LYS A 193 15.58 -6.72 -16.47
C LYS A 193 16.08 -5.65 -17.46
N GLY A 194 16.76 -4.62 -16.95
CA GLY A 194 17.29 -3.51 -17.75
C GLY A 194 16.24 -2.50 -18.25
N ARG A 195 14.95 -2.80 -18.17
CA ARG A 195 13.87 -1.92 -18.61
C ARG A 195 13.54 -0.92 -17.51
N ARG A 196 13.34 0.35 -17.88
CA ARG A 196 13.02 1.45 -16.96
C ARG A 196 11.56 1.84 -17.11
N GLY A 197 10.82 1.85 -15.98
CA GLY A 197 9.43 2.28 -15.94
C GLY A 197 9.28 3.80 -15.86
N THR A 198 8.03 4.25 -16.00
CA THR A 198 7.64 5.64 -15.77
C THR A 198 7.86 6.04 -14.31
N TRP A 199 8.11 7.34 -14.09
CA TRP A 199 8.16 7.92 -12.76
C TRP A 199 6.75 7.98 -12.14
N PHE A 200 6.65 7.63 -10.86
CA PHE A 200 5.43 7.78 -10.08
C PHE A 200 5.74 8.38 -8.70
N PRO A 201 4.84 9.17 -8.13
CA PRO A 201 4.96 9.63 -6.75
C PRO A 201 4.52 8.55 -5.77
N LEU A 202 5.17 8.49 -4.61
CA LEU A 202 4.78 7.69 -3.46
C LEU A 202 4.96 8.52 -2.20
N LEU A 203 4.00 8.47 -1.28
CA LEU A 203 4.06 9.21 -0.02
C LEU A 203 4.32 8.26 1.14
N PHE A 204 5.36 8.51 1.92
CA PHE A 204 5.51 7.97 3.26
C PHE A 204 4.76 8.90 4.22
N VAL A 205 3.63 8.45 4.74
CA VAL A 205 2.75 9.28 5.57
C VAL A 205 3.27 9.32 7.00
N GLY A 206 3.72 10.48 7.46
CA GLY A 206 4.08 10.66 8.88
C GLY A 206 2.84 10.60 9.78
N THR A 207 3.05 10.33 11.08
CA THR A 207 1.94 10.22 12.05
C THR A 207 1.12 11.52 12.18
N ASP A 208 1.77 12.68 12.14
CA ASP A 208 1.07 13.97 12.19
C ASP A 208 0.20 14.21 10.96
N ASP A 209 0.70 13.83 9.77
CA ASP A 209 -0.07 13.90 8.54
C ASP A 209 -1.23 12.91 8.56
N LEU A 210 -1.03 11.70 9.10
CA LEU A 210 -2.10 10.72 9.28
C LEU A 210 -3.23 11.28 10.15
N LEU A 211 -2.90 11.84 11.31
CA LEU A 211 -3.90 12.41 12.25
C LEU A 211 -4.70 13.52 11.58
N ARG A 212 -4.03 14.45 10.88
CA ARG A 212 -4.68 15.53 10.12
C ARG A 212 -5.58 15.00 9.01
N LEU A 213 -5.08 14.06 8.21
CA LEU A 213 -5.84 13.44 7.12
C LEU A 213 -7.10 12.74 7.65
N CYS A 214 -6.99 12.00 8.76
CA CYS A 214 -8.13 11.30 9.36
C CYS A 214 -9.17 12.29 9.91
N ALA A 215 -8.73 13.35 10.62
CA ALA A 215 -9.63 14.39 11.11
C ALA A 215 -10.48 15.03 10.01
N ASP A 216 -9.85 15.31 8.85
CA ASP A 216 -10.47 15.95 7.67
C ASP A 216 -11.38 15.03 6.85
N THR A 217 -11.38 13.72 7.09
CA THR A 217 -11.97 12.73 6.17
C THR A 217 -12.94 11.76 6.83
N GLY A 218 -13.32 12.01 8.09
CA GLY A 218 -14.32 11.19 8.80
C GLY A 218 -13.75 9.96 9.50
N TRP A 219 -12.43 9.84 9.59
CA TRP A 219 -11.79 8.73 10.29
C TRP A 219 -11.33 9.14 11.70
N THR A 220 -11.37 8.18 12.62
CA THR A 220 -10.72 8.29 13.94
C THR A 220 -9.58 7.30 14.00
N VAL A 221 -8.37 7.77 14.30
CA VAL A 221 -7.23 6.87 14.55
C VAL A 221 -7.40 6.26 15.92
N GLU A 222 -7.62 4.95 15.98
CA GLU A 222 -7.77 4.18 17.22
C GLU A 222 -6.41 3.75 17.77
N GLU A 223 -5.50 3.33 16.88
CA GLU A 223 -4.19 2.85 17.26
C GLU A 223 -3.18 3.08 16.14
N VAL A 224 -1.95 3.38 16.52
CA VAL A 224 -0.76 3.34 15.65
C VAL A 224 0.20 2.31 16.22
N LEU A 225 0.45 1.24 15.47
CA LEU A 225 1.32 0.13 15.86
C LEU A 225 2.63 0.21 15.09
N PRO A 226 3.73 0.67 15.69
CA PRO A 226 5.02 0.74 15.02
C PRO A 226 5.60 -0.66 14.79
N GLU A 227 6.36 -0.84 13.73
CA GLU A 227 7.23 -2.01 13.57
C GLU A 227 8.46 -1.91 14.50
N PRO A 228 9.02 -3.05 14.95
CA PRO A 228 10.13 -3.06 15.90
C PRO A 228 11.37 -2.25 15.45
N LYS A 229 11.58 -2.10 14.14
CA LYS A 229 12.69 -1.33 13.57
C LYS A 229 12.37 0.15 13.35
N GLY A 230 11.14 0.61 13.71
CA GLY A 230 10.73 1.99 13.56
C GLY A 230 10.70 2.53 12.12
N ARG A 231 10.67 1.66 11.11
CA ARG A 231 10.72 2.06 9.69
C ARG A 231 9.33 2.21 9.06
N SER A 232 8.32 1.64 9.69
CA SER A 232 6.94 1.64 9.25
C SER A 232 6.01 1.50 10.44
N TYR A 233 4.73 1.76 10.21
CA TYR A 233 3.69 1.51 11.18
C TYR A 233 2.42 0.99 10.49
N TYR A 234 1.56 0.35 11.29
CA TYR A 234 0.19 0.02 10.94
C TYR A 234 -0.74 0.94 11.71
N SER A 235 -1.71 1.52 11.03
CA SER A 235 -2.73 2.37 11.63
C SER A 235 -4.09 1.69 11.56
N PHE A 236 -4.84 1.79 12.66
CA PHE A 236 -6.21 1.32 12.78
C PHE A 236 -7.11 2.54 12.85
N MET A 237 -8.00 2.66 11.88
CA MET A 237 -8.87 3.81 11.73
C MET A 237 -10.32 3.33 11.71
N ALA A 238 -11.17 3.90 12.58
CA ALA A 238 -12.61 3.65 12.60
C ALA A 238 -13.34 4.73 11.80
N ALA A 239 -14.35 4.33 11.04
CA ALA A 239 -15.25 5.27 10.36
C ALA A 239 -16.15 5.93 11.42
N ARG A 240 -16.14 7.28 11.47
CA ARG A 240 -17.10 8.06 12.28
C ARG A 240 -18.51 7.84 11.76
N GLY A 241 -19.45 7.79 12.68
CA GLY A 241 -20.89 7.62 12.36
C GLY A 241 -21.53 8.89 11.82
#